data_2353ab06eacf801b0c7f0f43c7bea967
#
_entry.id   2353ab06eacf801b0c7f0f43c7bea967
#
_cell.length_a   1.000
_cell.length_b   1.000
_cell.length_c   1.000
_cell.angle_alpha   90.00
_cell.angle_beta   90.00
_cell.angle_gamma   90.00
#
_symmetry.space_group_name_H-M   'P 1'
#
loop_
_entity.id
_entity.type
_entity.pdbx_description
1 polymer ?
#
loop_
_entity_poly.entity_id
_entity_poly.type
_entity_poly.pdbx_seq_one_letter_code
_entity_poly.pdbx_strand_id
1 'polypeptide(L)'
;AQKLGAGKTNTHKITLPPYFGEVRVMVIASNGRAFGAAEKDVAVKKPLLVQATMPRVVSTDEEVEVPVTVFALEDGVGKVDVKIAANESFSPVGPSSKSITLGRSGEEVVSFRLKVNTRTGIGKVRVTATSSGDSSASEIELDVREPNPYVTLSKDYVIDPGKTMAVKPLKENGKAKLELSSIPPIDLSRRLEYLVRYPHGCIEQITSGAFPQLYLPSVVECDANMLQDIDRNVKSVLSRLGSYQLSDGAFAYWSGNTSGSEWGTVYATHFLIEAAKHGYGVDRAMLDRALKYLRGNPSDYYLTQAYTQYVLALNGTPTRGAMNQLREKAASLRSDVKWLLAAAYALDGNRKVAEELISLCGDNAGKANPYDGTYNSDER
;
A
#
# COMPACT_ATOMS: atom_id res chain seq x y z
N ALA A 1 -30.98 -1.49 -11.07
CA ALA A 1 -32.38 -1.78 -10.81
C ALA A 1 -33.22 -1.32 -12.01
N GLN A 2 -34.23 -2.08 -12.40
CA GLN A 2 -35.15 -1.73 -13.51
C GLN A 2 -36.58 -1.66 -13.00
N LYS A 3 -37.36 -0.72 -13.54
CA LYS A 3 -38.81 -0.66 -13.26
C LYS A 3 -39.56 -1.61 -14.18
N LEU A 4 -40.39 -2.44 -13.61
CA LEU A 4 -41.27 -3.36 -14.34
C LEU A 4 -42.73 -2.90 -14.18
N GLY A 5 -43.43 -2.66 -15.28
CA GLY A 5 -44.86 -2.31 -15.26
C GLY A 5 -45.73 -3.53 -14.91
N ALA A 6 -46.93 -3.28 -14.41
CA ALA A 6 -47.89 -4.35 -14.07
C ALA A 6 -48.16 -5.26 -15.29
N GLY A 7 -48.08 -6.57 -15.09
CA GLY A 7 -48.26 -7.59 -16.13
C GLY A 7 -47.16 -7.66 -17.20
N LYS A 8 -46.05 -6.95 -17.02
CA LYS A 8 -44.91 -6.97 -17.97
C LYS A 8 -43.85 -7.97 -17.53
N THR A 9 -43.16 -8.53 -18.52
CA THR A 9 -41.98 -9.40 -18.35
C THR A 9 -40.74 -8.70 -18.91
N ASN A 10 -39.62 -8.86 -18.26
CA ASN A 10 -38.33 -8.40 -18.77
C ASN A 10 -37.37 -9.59 -18.83
N THR A 11 -36.58 -9.66 -19.92
CA THR A 11 -35.58 -10.70 -20.12
C THR A 11 -34.21 -10.07 -20.04
N HIS A 12 -33.36 -10.63 -19.19
CA HIS A 12 -31.97 -10.21 -19.04
C HIS A 12 -31.04 -11.28 -19.61
N LYS A 13 -30.15 -10.90 -20.52
CA LYS A 13 -29.07 -11.76 -20.99
C LYS A 13 -27.80 -11.44 -20.19
N ILE A 14 -27.24 -12.43 -19.55
CA ILE A 14 -25.98 -12.34 -18.79
C ILE A 14 -24.99 -13.29 -19.46
N THR A 15 -23.89 -12.72 -19.95
CA THR A 15 -22.78 -13.52 -20.47
C THR A 15 -21.91 -13.98 -19.30
N LEU A 16 -21.82 -15.28 -19.10
CA LEU A 16 -20.94 -15.86 -18.10
C LEU A 16 -19.49 -15.87 -18.64
N PRO A 17 -18.49 -15.54 -17.80
CA PRO A 17 -17.10 -15.85 -18.13
C PRO A 17 -16.93 -17.37 -18.31
N PRO A 18 -15.78 -17.85 -18.82
CA PRO A 18 -15.46 -19.28 -18.82
C PRO A 18 -15.54 -19.81 -17.38
N TYR A 19 -16.63 -20.45 -17.04
CA TYR A 19 -16.95 -20.96 -15.71
C TYR A 19 -17.55 -22.35 -15.85
N PHE A 20 -17.24 -23.19 -14.89
CA PHE A 20 -17.79 -24.52 -14.76
C PHE A 20 -18.24 -24.73 -13.32
N GLY A 21 -19.45 -25.25 -13.13
CA GLY A 21 -20.04 -25.46 -11.81
C GLY A 21 -21.53 -25.12 -11.80
N GLU A 22 -21.95 -24.39 -10.80
CA GLU A 22 -23.32 -23.96 -10.62
C GLU A 22 -23.37 -22.46 -10.34
N VAL A 23 -24.26 -21.77 -11.03
CA VAL A 23 -24.50 -20.35 -10.80
C VAL A 23 -25.86 -20.17 -10.14
N ARG A 24 -25.92 -19.40 -9.05
CA ARG A 24 -27.14 -19.03 -8.40
C ARG A 24 -27.66 -17.70 -8.95
N VAL A 25 -28.80 -17.73 -9.56
CA VAL A 25 -29.52 -16.54 -10.03
C VAL A 25 -30.46 -16.08 -8.92
N MET A 26 -30.25 -14.85 -8.45
CA MET A 26 -31.09 -14.25 -7.42
C MET A 26 -31.82 -13.02 -7.99
N VAL A 27 -33.08 -12.91 -7.74
CA VAL A 27 -33.90 -11.78 -8.12
C VAL A 27 -34.59 -11.20 -6.88
N ILE A 28 -34.45 -9.92 -6.68
CA ILE A 28 -35.10 -9.18 -5.62
C ILE A 28 -36.04 -8.15 -6.27
N ALA A 29 -37.27 -8.13 -5.87
CA ALA A 29 -38.29 -7.17 -6.34
C ALA A 29 -38.90 -6.42 -5.15
N SER A 30 -39.26 -5.15 -5.37
CA SER A 30 -39.96 -4.35 -4.38
C SER A 30 -41.02 -3.45 -5.05
N ASN A 31 -42.14 -3.26 -4.36
CA ASN A 31 -43.19 -2.31 -4.74
C ASN A 31 -43.75 -1.66 -3.48
N GLY A 32 -43.33 -0.43 -3.21
CA GLY A 32 -43.71 0.26 -1.98
C GLY A 32 -43.18 -0.47 -0.73
N ARG A 33 -44.12 -1.04 0.05
CA ARG A 33 -43.78 -1.81 1.27
C ARG A 33 -43.74 -3.34 1.04
N ALA A 34 -44.01 -3.80 -0.16
CA ALA A 34 -43.96 -5.21 -0.51
C ALA A 34 -42.57 -5.54 -1.09
N PHE A 35 -42.00 -6.64 -0.62
CA PHE A 35 -40.72 -7.16 -1.07
C PHE A 35 -40.88 -8.64 -1.42
N GLY A 36 -40.16 -9.08 -2.44
CA GLY A 36 -40.08 -10.48 -2.83
C GLY A 36 -38.69 -10.83 -3.31
N ALA A 37 -38.28 -12.06 -3.08
CA ALA A 37 -37.06 -12.62 -3.61
C ALA A 37 -37.36 -13.99 -4.20
N ALA A 38 -36.64 -14.33 -5.27
CA ALA A 38 -36.60 -15.68 -5.83
C ALA A 38 -35.16 -16.03 -6.20
N GLU A 39 -34.80 -17.28 -6.07
CA GLU A 39 -33.52 -17.81 -6.49
C GLU A 39 -33.66 -19.09 -7.27
N LYS A 40 -32.69 -19.36 -8.14
CA LYS A 40 -32.62 -20.60 -8.91
C LYS A 40 -31.15 -20.92 -9.18
N ASP A 41 -30.74 -22.14 -8.87
CA ASP A 41 -29.43 -22.67 -9.24
C ASP A 41 -29.50 -23.23 -10.66
N VAL A 42 -28.49 -22.90 -11.46
CA VAL A 42 -28.36 -23.32 -12.86
C VAL A 42 -26.98 -23.93 -13.05
N ALA A 43 -26.95 -25.20 -13.37
CA ALA A 43 -25.69 -25.90 -13.68
C ALA A 43 -25.10 -25.38 -15.00
N VAL A 44 -23.83 -25.03 -14.96
CA VAL A 44 -23.03 -24.65 -16.13
C VAL A 44 -22.07 -25.79 -16.44
N LYS A 45 -22.39 -26.59 -17.45
CA LYS A 45 -21.64 -27.79 -17.83
C LYS A 45 -21.19 -27.68 -19.28
N LYS A 46 -20.05 -28.27 -19.59
CA LYS A 46 -19.55 -28.56 -20.93
C LYS A 46 -19.08 -29.99 -20.96
N PRO A 47 -19.27 -30.72 -22.09
CA PRO A 47 -18.79 -32.10 -22.19
C PRO A 47 -17.29 -32.24 -21.99
N LEU A 48 -16.52 -31.24 -22.43
CA LEU A 48 -15.06 -31.17 -22.34
C LEU A 48 -14.63 -29.96 -21.50
N LEU A 49 -13.74 -30.22 -20.53
CA LEU A 49 -13.08 -29.16 -19.76
C LEU A 49 -11.57 -29.41 -19.72
N VAL A 50 -10.78 -28.33 -19.75
CA VAL A 50 -9.33 -28.38 -19.58
C VAL A 50 -8.90 -27.43 -18.46
N GLN A 51 -8.00 -27.90 -17.62
CA GLN A 51 -7.41 -27.12 -16.53
C GLN A 51 -5.90 -27.34 -16.53
N ALA A 52 -5.15 -26.26 -16.68
CA ALA A 52 -3.70 -26.28 -16.52
C ALA A 52 -3.33 -25.82 -15.11
N THR A 53 -2.24 -26.36 -14.58
CA THR A 53 -1.72 -25.99 -13.25
C THR A 53 -0.28 -25.51 -13.40
N MET A 54 0.01 -24.33 -12.83
CA MET A 54 1.36 -23.76 -12.79
C MET A 54 1.60 -23.06 -11.44
N PRO A 55 2.87 -22.89 -11.02
CA PRO A 55 3.21 -22.01 -9.91
C PRO A 55 2.75 -20.59 -10.16
N ARG A 56 2.50 -19.83 -9.11
CA ARG A 56 2.13 -18.41 -9.24
C ARG A 56 3.29 -17.51 -9.68
N VAL A 57 4.51 -17.95 -9.45
CA VAL A 57 5.77 -17.28 -9.78
C VAL A 57 6.73 -18.30 -10.30
N VAL A 58 7.46 -17.96 -11.34
CA VAL A 58 8.57 -18.76 -11.90
C VAL A 58 9.80 -17.89 -12.07
N SER A 59 10.96 -18.53 -12.06
CA SER A 59 12.24 -17.83 -12.25
C SER A 59 12.71 -17.91 -13.70
N THR A 60 13.49 -16.91 -14.12
CA THR A 60 14.14 -16.95 -15.43
C THR A 60 15.08 -18.17 -15.53
N ASP A 61 15.24 -18.70 -16.74
CA ASP A 61 16.11 -19.83 -17.10
C ASP A 61 15.75 -21.20 -16.48
N GLU A 62 14.66 -21.33 -15.73
CA GLU A 62 14.18 -22.63 -15.25
C GLU A 62 13.32 -23.37 -16.28
N GLU A 63 13.21 -24.69 -16.15
CA GLU A 63 12.23 -25.50 -16.84
C GLU A 63 11.09 -25.85 -15.89
N VAL A 64 9.86 -25.63 -16.34
CA VAL A 64 8.66 -25.94 -15.58
C VAL A 64 7.83 -26.99 -16.30
N GLU A 65 7.33 -27.94 -15.53
CA GLU A 65 6.33 -28.90 -16.01
C GLU A 65 4.93 -28.27 -15.80
N VAL A 66 4.11 -28.39 -16.83
CA VAL A 66 2.74 -27.89 -16.87
C VAL A 66 1.80 -29.11 -16.97
N PRO A 67 1.34 -29.65 -15.83
CA PRO A 67 0.29 -30.67 -15.85
C PRO A 67 -1.03 -30.04 -16.29
N VAL A 68 -1.68 -30.70 -17.20
CA VAL A 68 -2.95 -30.32 -17.80
C VAL A 68 -3.94 -31.44 -17.58
N THR A 69 -4.94 -31.22 -16.78
CA THR A 69 -6.05 -32.16 -16.58
C THR A 69 -7.13 -31.89 -17.61
N VAL A 70 -7.50 -32.93 -18.32
CA VAL A 70 -8.60 -32.93 -19.30
C VAL A 70 -9.73 -33.75 -18.72
N PHE A 71 -10.89 -33.11 -18.54
CA PHE A 71 -12.08 -33.75 -18.00
C PHE A 71 -13.08 -34.03 -19.14
N ALA A 72 -13.51 -35.26 -19.28
CA ALA A 72 -14.71 -35.65 -20.01
C ALA A 72 -15.86 -35.74 -19.00
N LEU A 73 -16.83 -34.88 -19.08
CA LEU A 73 -17.95 -34.81 -18.14
C LEU A 73 -19.15 -35.61 -18.65
N GLU A 74 -19.04 -36.12 -19.88
CA GLU A 74 -20.02 -36.97 -20.52
C GLU A 74 -19.28 -38.12 -21.22
N ASP A 75 -19.97 -39.24 -21.48
CA ASP A 75 -19.43 -40.32 -22.23
C ASP A 75 -19.32 -39.96 -23.73
N GLY A 76 -18.35 -40.55 -24.43
CA GLY A 76 -18.25 -40.41 -25.86
C GLY A 76 -17.53 -39.16 -26.37
N VAL A 77 -16.83 -38.42 -25.53
CA VAL A 77 -15.97 -37.26 -25.95
C VAL A 77 -14.96 -37.68 -27.01
N GLY A 78 -14.44 -38.90 -26.93
CA GLY A 78 -13.57 -39.49 -27.94
C GLY A 78 -12.15 -38.96 -27.95
N LYS A 79 -11.58 -38.74 -29.13
CA LYS A 79 -10.24 -38.19 -29.29
C LYS A 79 -10.21 -36.73 -28.95
N VAL A 80 -9.28 -36.33 -28.10
CA VAL A 80 -9.06 -34.93 -27.66
C VAL A 80 -7.62 -34.53 -28.01
N ASP A 81 -7.49 -33.44 -28.77
CA ASP A 81 -6.20 -32.82 -29.09
C ASP A 81 -5.97 -31.67 -28.10
N VAL A 82 -4.91 -31.77 -27.29
CA VAL A 82 -4.51 -30.81 -26.30
C VAL A 82 -3.31 -30.03 -26.81
N LYS A 83 -3.41 -28.68 -26.84
CA LYS A 83 -2.34 -27.80 -27.33
C LYS A 83 -1.99 -26.81 -26.23
N ILE A 84 -0.69 -26.51 -26.10
CA ILE A 84 -0.17 -25.44 -25.26
C ILE A 84 0.42 -24.34 -26.14
N ALA A 85 0.13 -23.10 -25.77
CA ALA A 85 0.70 -21.89 -26.35
C ALA A 85 1.11 -20.95 -25.21
N ALA A 86 2.17 -20.20 -25.39
CA ALA A 86 2.65 -19.26 -24.38
C ALA A 86 3.14 -17.97 -25.06
N ASN A 87 3.24 -16.89 -24.29
CA ASN A 87 3.84 -15.66 -24.76
C ASN A 87 5.38 -15.77 -24.79
N GLU A 88 6.04 -14.70 -25.17
CA GLU A 88 7.51 -14.60 -25.29
C GLU A 88 8.30 -14.87 -23.99
N SER A 89 7.62 -14.97 -22.83
CA SER A 89 8.25 -15.34 -21.58
C SER A 89 8.60 -16.84 -21.49
N PHE A 90 8.06 -17.66 -22.41
CA PHE A 90 8.25 -19.10 -22.38
C PHE A 90 8.57 -19.65 -23.76
N SER A 91 9.35 -20.73 -23.78
CA SER A 91 9.64 -21.51 -24.97
C SER A 91 9.26 -23.00 -24.72
N PRO A 92 8.50 -23.64 -25.62
CA PRO A 92 8.17 -25.05 -25.46
C PRO A 92 9.42 -25.95 -25.47
N VAL A 93 9.46 -26.92 -24.55
CA VAL A 93 10.48 -27.97 -24.52
C VAL A 93 9.83 -29.29 -24.95
N GLY A 94 9.97 -29.63 -26.21
CA GLY A 94 9.31 -30.77 -26.82
C GLY A 94 8.00 -30.42 -27.52
N PRO A 95 7.09 -31.39 -27.73
CA PRO A 95 5.87 -31.18 -28.50
C PRO A 95 4.89 -30.25 -27.75
N SER A 96 4.37 -29.26 -28.48
CA SER A 96 3.33 -28.34 -28.00
C SER A 96 1.90 -28.83 -28.19
N SER A 97 1.74 -30.10 -28.67
CA SER A 97 0.44 -30.72 -28.85
C SER A 97 0.55 -32.22 -28.48
N LYS A 98 -0.48 -32.73 -27.81
CA LYS A 98 -0.64 -34.17 -27.47
C LYS A 98 -2.08 -34.58 -27.72
N SER A 99 -2.30 -35.84 -28.07
CA SER A 99 -3.63 -36.41 -28.27
C SER A 99 -3.88 -37.53 -27.26
N ILE A 100 -5.08 -37.54 -26.69
CA ILE A 100 -5.58 -38.54 -25.77
C ILE A 100 -6.94 -39.05 -26.24
N THR A 101 -7.41 -40.15 -25.69
CA THR A 101 -8.74 -40.68 -26.03
C THR A 101 -9.53 -40.94 -24.76
N LEU A 102 -10.65 -40.23 -24.58
CA LEU A 102 -11.57 -40.35 -23.46
C LEU A 102 -12.88 -41.02 -23.96
N GLY A 103 -12.98 -42.31 -23.80
CA GLY A 103 -14.17 -43.06 -24.23
C GLY A 103 -15.33 -43.01 -23.25
N ARG A 104 -15.05 -42.72 -21.98
CA ARG A 104 -16.02 -42.58 -20.89
C ARG A 104 -15.77 -41.28 -20.15
N SER A 105 -16.77 -40.83 -19.37
CA SER A 105 -16.60 -39.76 -18.44
C SER A 105 -15.47 -40.05 -17.45
N GLY A 106 -14.64 -39.05 -17.16
CA GLY A 106 -13.44 -39.20 -16.34
C GLY A 106 -12.43 -38.09 -16.62
N GLU A 107 -11.22 -38.29 -16.15
CA GLU A 107 -10.14 -37.34 -16.35
C GLU A 107 -8.84 -38.02 -16.78
N GLU A 108 -8.03 -37.29 -17.52
CA GLU A 108 -6.67 -37.70 -17.89
C GLU A 108 -5.73 -36.50 -17.80
N VAL A 109 -4.50 -36.75 -17.31
CA VAL A 109 -3.48 -35.73 -17.18
C VAL A 109 -2.44 -35.88 -18.26
N VAL A 110 -2.19 -34.81 -19.00
CA VAL A 110 -1.07 -34.68 -19.93
C VAL A 110 -0.13 -33.56 -19.47
N SER A 111 1.16 -33.79 -19.48
CA SER A 111 2.14 -32.79 -19.08
C SER A 111 2.84 -32.21 -20.30
N PHE A 112 3.10 -30.92 -20.25
CA PHE A 112 3.97 -30.17 -21.15
C PHE A 112 5.15 -29.62 -20.38
N ARG A 113 6.26 -29.33 -21.06
CA ARG A 113 7.41 -28.65 -20.47
C ARG A 113 7.64 -27.33 -21.19
N LEU A 114 7.88 -26.30 -20.41
CA LEU A 114 8.21 -24.95 -20.87
C LEU A 114 9.52 -24.51 -20.24
N LYS A 115 10.41 -23.94 -21.03
CA LYS A 115 11.56 -23.18 -20.53
C LYS A 115 11.13 -21.74 -20.32
N VAL A 116 11.44 -21.21 -19.15
CA VAL A 116 11.23 -19.80 -18.83
C VAL A 116 12.38 -18.99 -19.45
N ASN A 117 12.07 -18.03 -20.29
CA ASN A 117 13.05 -17.16 -20.94
C ASN A 117 13.60 -16.10 -19.96
N THR A 118 14.63 -15.38 -20.36
CA THR A 118 15.30 -14.36 -19.52
C THR A 118 14.49 -13.09 -19.31
N ARG A 119 13.33 -12.95 -19.92
CA ARG A 119 12.47 -11.76 -19.83
C ARG A 119 11.57 -11.85 -18.59
N THR A 120 11.75 -10.92 -17.66
CA THR A 120 10.87 -10.73 -16.49
C THR A 120 9.58 -10.01 -16.85
N GLY A 121 8.52 -10.23 -16.07
CA GLY A 121 7.21 -9.60 -16.24
C GLY A 121 6.08 -10.61 -16.16
N ILE A 122 4.98 -10.36 -16.87
CA ILE A 122 3.81 -11.25 -16.88
C ILE A 122 3.96 -12.32 -17.95
N GLY A 123 4.10 -13.56 -17.49
CA GLY A 123 4.04 -14.74 -18.32
C GLY A 123 2.59 -15.16 -18.54
N LYS A 124 2.26 -15.57 -19.78
CA LYS A 124 0.94 -16.08 -20.14
C LYS A 124 1.06 -17.44 -20.82
N VAL A 125 0.29 -18.39 -20.31
CA VAL A 125 0.21 -19.76 -20.87
C VAL A 125 -1.26 -20.06 -21.12
N ARG A 126 -1.55 -20.50 -22.35
CA ARG A 126 -2.89 -20.92 -22.75
C ARG A 126 -2.88 -22.37 -23.20
N VAL A 127 -3.76 -23.16 -22.64
CA VAL A 127 -3.99 -24.53 -23.03
C VAL A 127 -5.37 -24.66 -23.65
N THR A 128 -5.45 -25.38 -24.76
CA THR A 128 -6.70 -25.65 -25.48
C THR A 128 -6.88 -27.17 -25.65
N ALA A 129 -8.03 -27.67 -25.29
CA ALA A 129 -8.45 -29.04 -25.59
C ALA A 129 -9.59 -28.99 -26.62
N THR A 130 -9.49 -29.82 -27.65
CA THR A 130 -10.48 -29.85 -28.76
C THR A 130 -10.84 -31.32 -29.06
N SER A 131 -12.13 -31.60 -29.10
CA SER A 131 -12.70 -32.85 -29.61
C SER A 131 -13.53 -32.60 -30.86
N SER A 132 -14.19 -33.63 -31.41
CA SER A 132 -14.96 -33.52 -32.66
C SER A 132 -16.15 -32.52 -32.63
N GLY A 133 -16.64 -32.12 -31.45
CA GLY A 133 -17.77 -31.22 -31.32
C GLY A 133 -17.57 -30.11 -30.26
N ASP A 134 -16.53 -30.23 -29.43
CA ASP A 134 -16.35 -29.38 -28.26
C ASP A 134 -14.93 -28.83 -28.15
N SER A 135 -14.83 -27.68 -27.55
CA SER A 135 -13.54 -27.06 -27.19
C SER A 135 -13.58 -26.40 -25.81
N SER A 136 -12.46 -26.51 -25.12
CA SER A 136 -12.22 -25.83 -23.84
C SER A 136 -10.85 -25.21 -23.83
N ALA A 137 -10.70 -24.11 -23.11
CA ALA A 137 -9.41 -23.42 -22.94
C ALA A 137 -9.22 -22.99 -21.49
N SER A 138 -7.98 -23.08 -21.03
CA SER A 138 -7.51 -22.56 -19.74
C SER A 138 -6.37 -21.59 -20.01
N GLU A 139 -6.39 -20.44 -19.39
CA GLU A 139 -5.35 -19.42 -19.49
C GLU A 139 -4.84 -19.07 -18.10
N ILE A 140 -3.52 -19.03 -17.95
CA ILE A 140 -2.84 -18.73 -16.72
C ILE A 140 -1.94 -17.52 -16.95
N GLU A 141 -2.05 -16.53 -16.08
CA GLU A 141 -1.11 -15.43 -15.95
C GLU A 141 -0.31 -15.61 -14.67
N LEU A 142 1.00 -15.44 -14.77
CA LEU A 142 1.92 -15.61 -13.63
C LEU A 142 3.10 -14.67 -13.75
N ASP A 143 3.75 -14.40 -12.60
CA ASP A 143 4.93 -13.55 -12.57
C ASP A 143 6.19 -14.34 -12.93
N VAL A 144 6.95 -13.83 -13.90
CA VAL A 144 8.33 -14.25 -14.21
C VAL A 144 9.28 -13.28 -13.54
N ARG A 145 10.08 -13.77 -12.61
CA ARG A 145 10.99 -12.95 -11.77
C ARG A 145 12.42 -13.49 -11.83
N GLU A 146 13.38 -12.59 -11.58
CA GLU A 146 14.74 -13.03 -11.33
C GLU A 146 14.80 -13.91 -10.08
N PRO A 147 15.58 -15.01 -10.08
CA PRO A 147 15.68 -15.93 -8.94
C PRO A 147 16.37 -15.30 -7.73
N ASN A 148 17.24 -14.32 -7.97
CA ASN A 148 18.00 -13.65 -6.93
C ASN A 148 17.42 -12.27 -6.61
N PRO A 149 17.42 -11.85 -5.33
CA PRO A 149 17.03 -10.49 -4.97
C PRO A 149 18.01 -9.50 -5.59
N TYR A 150 17.53 -8.28 -5.85
CA TYR A 150 18.42 -7.20 -6.28
C TYR A 150 19.51 -6.96 -5.25
N VAL A 151 20.75 -6.99 -5.70
CA VAL A 151 21.92 -6.63 -4.89
C VAL A 151 22.32 -5.21 -5.26
N THR A 152 22.34 -4.33 -4.28
CA THR A 152 22.87 -2.97 -4.44
C THR A 152 24.31 -2.96 -3.96
N LEU A 153 25.21 -2.60 -4.85
CA LEU A 153 26.61 -2.34 -4.51
C LEU A 153 26.80 -0.82 -4.48
N SER A 154 27.34 -0.29 -3.39
CA SER A 154 27.69 1.12 -3.26
C SER A 154 29.19 1.27 -3.03
N LYS A 155 29.75 2.35 -3.55
CA LYS A 155 31.15 2.73 -3.30
C LYS A 155 31.24 4.24 -3.21
N ASP A 156 31.75 4.70 -2.08
CA ASP A 156 31.91 6.11 -1.81
C ASP A 156 33.32 6.56 -2.15
N TYR A 157 33.41 7.77 -2.68
CA TYR A 157 34.70 8.41 -3.02
C TYR A 157 34.67 9.85 -2.52
N VAL A 158 35.83 10.31 -2.06
CA VAL A 158 36.05 11.72 -1.77
C VAL A 158 36.89 12.31 -2.88
N ILE A 159 36.45 13.42 -3.45
CA ILE A 159 37.15 14.13 -4.53
C ILE A 159 37.52 15.50 -3.99
N ASP A 160 38.84 15.76 -3.92
CA ASP A 160 39.34 17.07 -3.51
C ASP A 160 39.02 18.16 -4.53
N PRO A 161 38.85 19.42 -4.10
CA PRO A 161 38.59 20.53 -5.00
C PRO A 161 39.60 20.62 -6.13
N GLY A 162 39.12 20.73 -7.37
CA GLY A 162 39.96 20.81 -8.57
C GLY A 162 40.59 19.49 -9.05
N LYS A 163 40.24 18.35 -8.42
CA LYS A 163 40.71 17.02 -8.87
C LYS A 163 39.66 16.33 -9.73
N THR A 164 40.13 15.42 -10.57
CA THR A 164 39.29 14.57 -11.42
C THR A 164 39.44 13.13 -11.00
N MET A 165 38.38 12.38 -10.92
CA MET A 165 38.38 10.96 -10.61
C MET A 165 37.58 10.18 -11.69
N ALA A 166 38.19 9.11 -12.18
CA ALA A 166 37.51 8.17 -13.08
C ALA A 166 36.74 7.13 -12.24
N VAL A 167 35.44 7.08 -12.36
CA VAL A 167 34.59 6.09 -11.70
C VAL A 167 34.22 5.02 -12.71
N LYS A 168 34.51 3.75 -12.37
CA LYS A 168 34.09 2.60 -13.16
C LYS A 168 32.80 2.03 -12.61
N PRO A 169 31.86 1.57 -13.45
CA PRO A 169 30.67 0.84 -13.00
C PRO A 169 31.09 -0.36 -12.13
N LEU A 170 30.36 -0.59 -11.04
CA LEU A 170 30.64 -1.71 -10.14
C LEU A 170 30.27 -3.07 -10.76
N LYS A 171 29.41 -3.07 -11.76
CA LYS A 171 28.99 -4.25 -12.52
C LYS A 171 28.62 -3.84 -13.96
N GLU A 172 28.90 -4.71 -14.93
CA GLU A 172 28.66 -4.41 -16.35
C GLU A 172 27.18 -4.39 -16.71
N ASN A 173 26.36 -5.24 -16.03
CA ASN A 173 24.92 -5.33 -16.27
C ASN A 173 24.15 -4.86 -15.02
N GLY A 174 23.32 -3.83 -15.16
CA GLY A 174 22.49 -3.33 -14.08
C GLY A 174 22.16 -1.85 -14.24
N LYS A 175 21.39 -1.33 -13.31
CA LYS A 175 21.15 0.12 -13.17
C LYS A 175 22.28 0.70 -12.32
N ALA A 176 22.90 1.77 -12.78
CA ALA A 176 23.90 2.52 -12.02
C ALA A 176 23.36 3.90 -11.69
N LYS A 177 23.54 4.35 -10.45
CA LYS A 177 23.26 5.71 -10.00
C LYS A 177 24.56 6.34 -9.52
N LEU A 178 24.85 7.54 -9.97
CA LEU A 178 25.96 8.35 -9.50
C LEU A 178 25.39 9.54 -8.74
N GLU A 179 25.77 9.69 -7.48
CA GLU A 179 25.42 10.84 -6.66
C GLU A 179 26.66 11.67 -6.40
N LEU A 180 26.54 12.99 -6.61
CA LEU A 180 27.56 13.97 -6.29
C LEU A 180 27.02 14.88 -5.20
N SER A 181 27.71 14.96 -4.05
CA SER A 181 27.28 15.76 -2.93
C SER A 181 28.47 16.45 -2.26
N SER A 182 28.24 17.64 -1.73
CA SER A 182 29.22 18.36 -0.88
C SER A 182 29.18 17.94 0.59
N ILE A 183 28.22 17.10 0.95
CA ILE A 183 28.09 16.46 2.28
C ILE A 183 28.18 14.94 2.10
N PRO A 184 28.55 14.17 3.15
CA PRO A 184 28.57 12.71 3.07
C PRO A 184 27.23 12.20 2.53
N PRO A 185 27.24 11.29 1.54
CA PRO A 185 26.00 10.77 0.95
C PRO A 185 25.21 10.02 2.01
N ILE A 186 24.01 10.49 2.27
CA ILE A 186 23.04 9.74 3.04
C ILE A 186 22.20 8.98 2.00
N ASP A 187 22.41 7.66 1.88
CA ASP A 187 21.59 6.84 0.97
C ASP A 187 20.14 6.78 1.50
N LEU A 188 19.43 7.87 1.22
CA LEU A 188 18.03 8.01 1.58
C LEU A 188 17.11 7.36 0.52
N SER A 189 17.53 7.28 -0.75
CA SER A 189 16.65 6.92 -1.85
C SER A 189 15.97 5.58 -1.65
N ARG A 190 16.72 4.53 -1.31
CA ARG A 190 16.18 3.18 -1.09
C ARG A 190 15.28 3.06 0.14
N ARG A 191 15.56 3.83 1.21
CA ARG A 191 14.72 3.86 2.42
C ARG A 191 13.49 4.72 2.22
N LEU A 192 13.59 5.76 1.41
CA LEU A 192 12.49 6.69 1.16
C LEU A 192 11.46 6.12 0.19
N GLU A 193 11.87 5.31 -0.80
CA GLU A 193 10.92 4.52 -1.63
C GLU A 193 10.04 3.61 -0.78
N TYR A 194 10.59 3.06 0.32
CA TYR A 194 9.84 2.24 1.25
C TYR A 194 8.71 3.01 1.98
N LEU A 195 8.81 4.34 2.10
CA LEU A 195 7.79 5.18 2.71
C LEU A 195 6.57 5.40 1.81
N VAL A 196 6.70 5.18 0.49
CA VAL A 196 5.57 5.29 -0.43
C VAL A 196 4.76 4.00 -0.40
N ARG A 197 3.98 3.83 0.66
CA ARG A 197 3.06 2.71 0.84
C ARG A 197 1.67 3.22 1.17
N TYR A 198 0.67 2.46 0.75
CA TYR A 198 -0.70 2.77 1.10
C TYR A 198 -0.91 2.69 2.63
N PRO A 199 -1.34 3.78 3.28
CA PRO A 199 -1.49 3.82 4.73
C PRO A 199 -2.76 3.07 5.16
N HIS A 200 -2.61 2.10 6.07
CA HIS A 200 -3.73 1.40 6.70
C HIS A 200 -3.41 1.10 8.16
N GLY A 201 -4.44 0.90 8.97
CA GLY A 201 -4.32 0.62 10.38
C GLY A 201 -4.94 1.69 11.28
N CYS A 202 -4.41 1.85 12.50
CA CYS A 202 -4.86 2.83 13.47
C CYS A 202 -4.52 4.28 13.07
N ILE A 203 -5.01 5.27 13.83
CA ILE A 203 -4.77 6.70 13.57
C ILE A 203 -3.28 7.03 13.45
N GLU A 204 -2.45 6.44 14.29
CA GLU A 204 -1.01 6.64 14.26
C GLU A 204 -0.36 6.06 13.00
N GLN A 205 -0.75 4.83 12.61
CA GLN A 205 -0.21 4.16 11.44
C GLN A 205 -0.58 4.85 10.13
N ILE A 206 -1.85 5.25 9.98
CA ILE A 206 -2.27 5.97 8.77
C ILE A 206 -1.62 7.34 8.67
N THR A 207 -1.49 8.04 9.78
CA THR A 207 -0.81 9.34 9.82
C THR A 207 0.68 9.19 9.53
N SER A 208 1.38 8.27 10.21
CA SER A 208 2.81 8.00 9.98
C SER A 208 3.11 7.52 8.56
N GLY A 209 2.17 6.81 7.95
CA GLY A 209 2.31 6.37 6.56
C GLY A 209 2.21 7.51 5.55
N ALA A 210 1.37 8.52 5.81
CA ALA A 210 1.15 9.63 4.87
C ALA A 210 2.03 10.86 5.14
N PHE A 211 2.36 11.13 6.41
CA PHE A 211 3.08 12.34 6.79
C PHE A 211 4.42 12.53 6.07
N PRO A 212 5.34 11.54 6.05
CA PRO A 212 6.61 11.70 5.34
C PRO A 212 6.40 11.89 3.84
N GLN A 213 5.32 11.36 3.26
CA GLN A 213 5.03 11.49 1.84
C GLN A 213 4.75 12.95 1.41
N LEU A 214 4.34 13.82 2.34
CA LEU A 214 4.21 15.26 2.06
C LEU A 214 5.56 15.90 1.69
N TYR A 215 6.66 15.39 2.21
CA TYR A 215 7.99 15.97 2.08
C TYR A 215 8.90 15.23 1.10
N LEU A 216 8.57 13.99 0.75
CA LEU A 216 9.37 13.17 -0.15
C LEU A 216 9.74 13.87 -1.46
N PRO A 217 8.82 14.57 -2.16
CA PRO A 217 9.17 15.25 -3.41
C PRO A 217 10.20 16.39 -3.27
N SER A 218 10.42 16.88 -2.04
CA SER A 218 11.44 17.91 -1.77
C SER A 218 12.81 17.34 -1.39
N VAL A 219 12.89 16.04 -1.11
CA VAL A 219 14.10 15.37 -0.59
C VAL A 219 14.68 14.39 -1.58
N VAL A 220 13.84 13.76 -2.41
CA VAL A 220 14.25 12.80 -3.43
C VAL A 220 13.60 13.11 -4.77
N GLU A 221 14.27 12.69 -5.84
CA GLU A 221 13.73 12.75 -7.19
C GLU A 221 12.64 11.68 -7.34
N CYS A 222 11.39 12.11 -7.52
CA CYS A 222 10.23 11.25 -7.66
C CYS A 222 9.82 11.17 -9.13
N ASP A 223 9.63 9.96 -9.65
CA ASP A 223 9.03 9.77 -10.96
C ASP A 223 7.50 10.05 -10.93
N ALA A 224 6.89 10.07 -12.12
CA ALA A 224 5.46 10.38 -12.25
C ALA A 224 4.56 9.36 -11.52
N ASN A 225 4.92 8.09 -11.48
CA ASN A 225 4.16 7.05 -10.78
C ASN A 225 4.23 7.23 -9.27
N MET A 226 5.43 7.50 -8.75
CA MET A 226 5.65 7.78 -7.33
C MET A 226 4.87 9.02 -6.88
N LEU A 227 4.89 10.10 -7.64
CA LEU A 227 4.10 11.31 -7.36
C LEU A 227 2.60 11.02 -7.33
N GLN A 228 2.10 10.21 -8.27
CA GLN A 228 0.70 9.79 -8.30
C GLN A 228 0.33 8.93 -7.08
N ASP A 229 1.20 8.01 -6.67
CA ASP A 229 1.00 7.17 -5.49
C ASP A 229 0.99 8.00 -4.20
N ILE A 230 1.91 8.96 -4.06
CA ILE A 230 1.94 9.92 -2.95
C ILE A 230 0.61 10.69 -2.86
N ASP A 231 0.18 11.29 -3.97
CA ASP A 231 -1.07 12.05 -4.03
C ASP A 231 -2.28 11.21 -3.61
N ARG A 232 -2.38 10.00 -4.15
CA ARG A 232 -3.44 9.04 -3.81
C ARG A 232 -3.41 8.67 -2.32
N ASN A 233 -2.22 8.38 -1.78
CA ASN A 233 -2.06 7.95 -0.39
C ASN A 233 -2.44 9.06 0.59
N VAL A 234 -1.94 10.30 0.37
CA VAL A 234 -2.27 11.45 1.20
C VAL A 234 -3.77 11.76 1.17
N LYS A 235 -4.38 11.81 -0.01
CA LYS A 235 -5.84 12.04 -0.17
C LYS A 235 -6.66 10.94 0.50
N SER A 236 -6.21 9.70 0.41
CA SER A 236 -6.88 8.58 1.09
C SER A 236 -6.89 8.76 2.61
N VAL A 237 -5.78 9.18 3.22
CA VAL A 237 -5.73 9.42 4.67
C VAL A 237 -6.62 10.59 5.04
N LEU A 238 -6.54 11.72 4.33
CA LEU A 238 -7.39 12.89 4.59
C LEU A 238 -8.89 12.53 4.57
N SER A 239 -9.31 11.71 3.60
CA SER A 239 -10.69 11.23 3.52
C SER A 239 -11.08 10.31 4.69
N ARG A 240 -10.17 9.44 5.14
CA ARG A 240 -10.40 8.47 6.20
C ARG A 240 -10.41 9.08 7.60
N LEU A 241 -9.66 10.16 7.83
CA LEU A 241 -9.57 10.81 9.15
C LEU A 241 -10.94 11.16 9.73
N GLY A 242 -11.93 11.48 8.89
CA GLY A 242 -13.30 11.72 9.32
C GLY A 242 -13.94 10.56 10.08
N SER A 243 -13.57 9.30 9.78
CA SER A 243 -14.08 8.12 10.48
C SER A 243 -13.41 7.86 11.84
N TYR A 244 -12.34 8.57 12.14
CA TYR A 244 -11.65 8.50 13.43
C TYR A 244 -12.03 9.68 14.34
N GLN A 245 -12.58 10.78 13.79
CA GLN A 245 -12.90 11.96 14.58
C GLN A 245 -14.19 11.77 15.37
N LEU A 246 -14.11 12.00 16.66
CA LEU A 246 -15.24 12.00 17.59
C LEU A 246 -15.98 13.34 17.58
N SER A 247 -17.17 13.37 18.16
CA SER A 247 -18.01 14.58 18.22
C SER A 247 -17.40 15.75 19.02
N ASP A 248 -16.52 15.45 19.98
CA ASP A 248 -15.77 16.45 20.76
C ASP A 248 -14.55 17.03 20.03
N GLY A 249 -14.17 16.41 18.90
CA GLY A 249 -13.04 16.81 18.06
C GLY A 249 -11.76 16.00 18.24
N ALA A 250 -11.70 15.11 19.23
CA ALA A 250 -10.60 14.15 19.36
C ALA A 250 -10.58 13.14 18.20
N PHE A 251 -9.41 12.56 17.93
CA PHE A 251 -9.31 11.39 17.09
C PHE A 251 -9.19 10.13 17.93
N ALA A 252 -10.05 9.14 17.66
CA ALA A 252 -9.98 7.83 18.27
C ALA A 252 -8.78 7.03 17.74
N TYR A 253 -8.29 6.07 18.50
CA TYR A 253 -7.16 5.23 18.08
C TYR A 253 -7.53 4.30 16.91
N TRP A 254 -8.75 3.73 16.95
CA TRP A 254 -9.34 2.98 15.85
C TRP A 254 -10.66 3.60 15.42
N SER A 255 -10.96 3.52 14.12
CA SER A 255 -12.28 3.91 13.61
C SER A 255 -13.38 3.12 14.31
N GLY A 256 -14.41 3.84 14.82
CA GLY A 256 -15.51 3.26 15.58
C GLY A 256 -15.29 3.18 17.09
N ASN A 257 -14.10 3.49 17.63
CA ASN A 257 -13.90 3.65 19.07
C ASN A 257 -14.63 4.91 19.57
N THR A 258 -15.00 4.90 20.85
CA THR A 258 -15.74 6.00 21.51
C THR A 258 -14.88 6.90 22.37
N SER A 259 -13.61 6.57 22.58
CA SER A 259 -12.63 7.37 23.35
C SER A 259 -11.55 7.93 22.43
N GLY A 260 -11.18 9.19 22.65
CA GLY A 260 -10.10 9.86 21.93
C GLY A 260 -8.72 9.38 22.38
N SER A 261 -7.79 9.40 21.43
CA SER A 261 -6.35 9.21 21.70
C SER A 261 -5.70 10.58 21.78
N GLU A 262 -5.10 10.94 22.89
CA GLU A 262 -4.41 12.23 23.06
C GLU A 262 -3.28 12.38 22.04
N TRP A 263 -2.36 11.41 22.00
CA TRP A 263 -1.27 11.41 21.02
C TRP A 263 -1.76 11.38 19.58
N GLY A 264 -2.70 10.47 19.28
CA GLY A 264 -3.29 10.37 17.93
C GLY A 264 -3.95 11.67 17.49
N THR A 265 -4.60 12.39 18.42
CA THR A 265 -5.26 13.67 18.13
C THR A 265 -4.25 14.75 17.78
N VAL A 266 -3.19 14.94 18.58
CA VAL A 266 -2.19 15.97 18.29
C VAL A 266 -1.43 15.65 17.00
N TYR A 267 -1.09 14.36 16.77
CA TYR A 267 -0.33 13.94 15.61
C TYR A 267 -1.15 14.06 14.31
N ALA A 268 -2.41 13.63 14.31
CA ALA A 268 -3.28 13.81 13.15
C ALA A 268 -3.58 15.29 12.87
N THR A 269 -3.71 16.14 13.92
CA THR A 269 -3.89 17.58 13.75
C THR A 269 -2.66 18.22 13.10
N HIS A 270 -1.45 17.81 13.52
CA HIS A 270 -0.20 18.26 12.88
C HIS A 270 -0.19 17.90 11.40
N PHE A 271 -0.49 16.63 11.07
CA PHE A 271 -0.59 16.18 9.67
C PHE A 271 -1.59 17.01 8.85
N LEU A 272 -2.78 17.31 9.39
CA LEU A 272 -3.79 18.12 8.70
C LEU A 272 -3.25 19.53 8.38
N ILE A 273 -2.54 20.16 9.32
CA ILE A 273 -1.93 21.49 9.12
C ILE A 273 -0.89 21.43 8.02
N GLU A 274 0.01 20.46 8.07
CA GLU A 274 1.07 20.31 7.07
C GLU A 274 0.52 19.91 5.70
N ALA A 275 -0.46 19.02 5.62
CA ALA A 275 -1.13 18.69 4.37
C ALA A 275 -1.76 19.92 3.71
N ALA A 276 -2.39 20.80 4.51
CA ALA A 276 -2.94 22.07 4.00
C ALA A 276 -1.84 23.00 3.45
N LYS A 277 -0.67 23.09 4.12
CA LYS A 277 0.48 23.87 3.64
C LYS A 277 1.06 23.31 2.33
N HIS A 278 0.99 22.00 2.15
CA HIS A 278 1.41 21.33 0.91
C HIS A 278 0.33 21.34 -0.19
N GLY A 279 -0.76 22.11 -0.02
CA GLY A 279 -1.79 22.33 -1.05
C GLY A 279 -2.87 21.27 -1.12
N TYR A 280 -2.92 20.33 -0.18
CA TYR A 280 -4.01 19.34 -0.13
C TYR A 280 -5.30 19.95 0.42
N GLY A 281 -6.42 19.51 -0.13
CA GLY A 281 -7.76 19.90 0.36
C GLY A 281 -8.05 19.26 1.72
N VAL A 282 -7.95 20.03 2.79
CA VAL A 282 -8.24 19.61 4.16
C VAL A 282 -9.63 20.08 4.57
N ASP A 283 -10.43 19.22 5.20
CA ASP A 283 -11.70 19.62 5.81
C ASP A 283 -11.44 20.57 6.98
N ARG A 284 -11.80 21.84 6.75
CA ARG A 284 -11.61 22.93 7.73
C ARG A 284 -12.40 22.69 9.01
N ALA A 285 -13.62 22.19 8.91
CA ALA A 285 -14.43 21.91 10.09
C ALA A 285 -13.83 20.79 10.95
N MET A 286 -13.23 19.78 10.33
CA MET A 286 -12.47 18.73 11.02
C MET A 286 -11.27 19.31 11.76
N LEU A 287 -10.46 20.12 11.09
CA LEU A 287 -9.28 20.75 11.68
C LEU A 287 -9.65 21.68 12.84
N ASP A 288 -10.69 22.50 12.67
CA ASP A 288 -11.13 23.45 13.72
C ASP A 288 -11.64 22.71 14.96
N ARG A 289 -12.38 21.62 14.81
CA ARG A 289 -12.81 20.77 15.94
C ARG A 289 -11.59 20.17 16.68
N ALA A 290 -10.61 19.65 15.95
CA ALA A 290 -9.39 19.11 16.55
C ALA A 290 -8.59 20.16 17.31
N LEU A 291 -8.38 21.33 16.73
CA LEU A 291 -7.72 22.47 17.39
C LEU A 291 -8.46 22.93 18.64
N LYS A 292 -9.80 22.96 18.60
CA LYS A 292 -10.63 23.29 19.78
C LYS A 292 -10.45 22.26 20.88
N TYR A 293 -10.47 20.96 20.53
CA TYR A 293 -10.22 19.88 21.48
C TYR A 293 -8.85 20.03 22.16
N LEU A 294 -7.79 20.21 21.38
CA LEU A 294 -6.42 20.35 21.90
C LEU A 294 -6.25 21.52 22.86
N ARG A 295 -6.97 22.62 22.67
CA ARG A 295 -6.95 23.76 23.59
C ARG A 295 -7.68 23.49 24.89
N GLY A 296 -8.77 22.74 24.84
CA GLY A 296 -9.65 22.50 25.97
C GLY A 296 -9.30 21.29 26.83
N ASN A 297 -8.45 20.39 26.31
CA ASN A 297 -8.15 19.09 26.94
C ASN A 297 -6.63 18.92 27.05
N PRO A 298 -5.96 19.53 28.04
CA PRO A 298 -4.53 19.32 28.25
C PRO A 298 -4.25 17.86 28.65
N SER A 299 -3.20 17.29 28.10
CA SER A 299 -2.71 15.96 28.45
C SER A 299 -2.01 15.98 29.82
N ASP A 300 -1.98 14.84 30.49
CA ASP A 300 -1.17 14.66 31.71
C ASP A 300 0.32 14.45 31.39
N TYR A 301 0.67 14.10 30.14
CA TYR A 301 2.04 13.81 29.72
C TYR A 301 2.74 15.05 29.15
N TYR A 302 3.88 15.42 29.72
CA TYR A 302 4.63 16.62 29.28
C TYR A 302 5.01 16.62 27.81
N LEU A 303 5.34 15.46 27.24
CA LEU A 303 5.67 15.37 25.81
C LEU A 303 4.46 15.75 24.96
N THR A 304 3.30 15.17 25.25
CA THR A 304 2.05 15.47 24.53
C THR A 304 1.62 16.93 24.74
N GLN A 305 1.79 17.47 25.97
CA GLN A 305 1.55 18.88 26.24
C GLN A 305 2.43 19.80 25.37
N ALA A 306 3.73 19.57 25.34
CA ALA A 306 4.66 20.37 24.55
C ALA A 306 4.38 20.23 23.04
N TYR A 307 4.07 19.02 22.58
CA TYR A 307 3.71 18.78 21.19
C TYR A 307 2.40 19.50 20.82
N THR A 308 1.41 19.48 21.70
CA THR A 308 0.17 20.25 21.52
C THR A 308 0.46 21.74 21.37
N GLN A 309 1.32 22.33 22.20
CA GLN A 309 1.68 23.75 22.10
C GLN A 309 2.43 24.05 20.80
N TYR A 310 3.30 23.17 20.37
CA TYR A 310 3.96 23.28 19.05
C TYR A 310 2.95 23.29 17.91
N VAL A 311 1.99 22.36 17.89
CA VAL A 311 0.97 22.23 16.84
C VAL A 311 0.03 23.44 16.84
N LEU A 312 -0.37 23.93 18.01
CA LEU A 312 -1.18 25.15 18.13
C LEU A 312 -0.41 26.39 17.65
N ALA A 313 0.87 26.50 17.98
CA ALA A 313 1.73 27.59 17.49
C ALA A 313 1.95 27.51 15.97
N LEU A 314 2.12 26.30 15.43
CA LEU A 314 2.24 26.05 14.00
C LEU A 314 1.01 26.52 13.20
N ASN A 315 -0.18 26.42 13.83
CA ASN A 315 -1.44 26.95 13.30
C ASN A 315 -1.65 28.45 13.61
N GLY A 316 -0.67 29.14 14.20
CA GLY A 316 -0.75 30.57 14.56
C GLY A 316 -1.64 30.87 15.76
N THR A 317 -1.97 29.88 16.59
CA THR A 317 -2.90 30.04 17.73
C THR A 317 -2.35 29.44 19.02
N PRO A 318 -1.12 29.79 19.47
CA PRO A 318 -0.49 29.22 20.64
C PRO A 318 -1.24 29.56 21.94
N THR A 319 -1.15 28.66 22.92
CA THR A 319 -1.71 28.92 24.27
C THR A 319 -0.57 29.32 25.21
N ARG A 320 -0.23 30.61 25.24
CA ARG A 320 0.93 31.14 25.99
C ARG A 320 0.91 30.78 27.47
N GLY A 321 -0.27 30.71 28.11
CA GLY A 321 -0.38 30.28 29.51
C GLY A 321 0.15 28.86 29.74
N ALA A 322 -0.26 27.92 28.91
CA ALA A 322 0.22 26.54 28.98
C ALA A 322 1.73 26.42 28.62
N MET A 323 2.21 27.16 27.65
CA MET A 323 3.64 27.23 27.32
C MET A 323 4.47 27.73 28.51
N ASN A 324 4.01 28.77 29.22
CA ASN A 324 4.68 29.30 30.40
C ASN A 324 4.71 28.30 31.56
N GLN A 325 3.60 27.59 31.81
CA GLN A 325 3.55 26.52 32.82
C GLN A 325 4.57 25.40 32.57
N LEU A 326 4.74 25.01 31.30
CA LEU A 326 5.78 24.05 30.92
C LEU A 326 7.19 24.62 31.08
N ARG A 327 7.39 25.91 30.72
CA ARG A 327 8.68 26.62 30.87
C ARG A 327 9.13 26.68 32.33
N GLU A 328 8.24 26.94 33.27
CA GLU A 328 8.57 26.94 34.70
C GLU A 328 9.17 25.61 35.18
N LYS A 329 8.82 24.51 34.52
CA LYS A 329 9.32 23.16 34.82
C LYS A 329 10.53 22.76 33.94
N ALA A 330 11.02 23.63 33.07
CA ALA A 330 11.98 23.28 32.01
C ALA A 330 13.26 22.61 32.52
N ALA A 331 13.74 22.93 33.74
CA ALA A 331 14.93 22.32 34.32
C ALA A 331 14.79 20.80 34.54
N SER A 332 13.58 20.30 34.82
CA SER A 332 13.27 18.90 35.05
C SER A 332 12.73 18.15 33.83
N LEU A 333 12.41 18.87 32.76
CA LEU A 333 11.87 18.26 31.55
C LEU A 333 12.97 17.59 30.71
N ARG A 334 12.59 16.55 29.98
CA ARG A 334 13.44 15.87 28.98
C ARG A 334 13.79 16.81 27.83
N SER A 335 14.87 16.52 27.15
CA SER A 335 15.34 17.36 26.01
C SER A 335 14.35 17.43 24.86
N ASP A 336 13.65 16.34 24.53
CA ASP A 336 12.62 16.33 23.48
C ASP A 336 11.44 17.25 23.79
N VAL A 337 10.98 17.27 25.03
CA VAL A 337 9.93 18.20 25.49
C VAL A 337 10.41 19.66 25.39
N LYS A 338 11.66 19.94 25.79
CA LYS A 338 12.26 21.26 25.66
C LYS A 338 12.38 21.73 24.22
N TRP A 339 12.79 20.83 23.31
CA TRP A 339 12.89 21.15 21.89
C TRP A 339 11.52 21.51 21.29
N LEU A 340 10.47 20.74 21.59
CA LEU A 340 9.11 21.04 21.12
C LEU A 340 8.60 22.36 21.68
N LEU A 341 8.85 22.62 22.96
CA LEU A 341 8.46 23.87 23.61
C LEU A 341 9.23 25.06 23.03
N ALA A 342 10.54 24.91 22.78
CA ALA A 342 11.37 25.93 22.13
C ALA A 342 10.85 26.26 20.73
N ALA A 343 10.49 25.23 19.95
CA ALA A 343 9.89 25.40 18.62
C ALA A 343 8.55 26.18 18.71
N ALA A 344 7.71 25.86 19.70
CA ALA A 344 6.46 26.58 19.93
C ALA A 344 6.71 28.08 20.22
N TYR A 345 7.69 28.41 21.08
CA TYR A 345 8.05 29.79 21.37
C TYR A 345 8.67 30.50 20.16
N ALA A 346 9.49 29.84 19.37
CA ALA A 346 10.05 30.40 18.15
C ALA A 346 8.95 30.74 17.12
N LEU A 347 7.95 29.87 16.96
CA LEU A 347 6.78 30.13 16.11
C LEU A 347 5.89 31.26 16.63
N ASP A 348 5.79 31.44 17.96
CA ASP A 348 5.10 32.57 18.59
C ASP A 348 5.92 33.87 18.57
N GLY A 349 7.10 33.87 17.93
CA GLY A 349 7.98 35.07 17.81
C GLY A 349 8.89 35.33 19.00
N ASN A 350 8.86 34.49 20.04
CA ASN A 350 9.68 34.65 21.25
C ASN A 350 10.99 33.84 21.16
N ARG A 351 11.87 34.29 20.25
CA ARG A 351 13.14 33.63 19.97
C ARG A 351 14.07 33.53 21.18
N LYS A 352 14.08 34.54 22.04
CA LYS A 352 14.91 34.55 23.24
C LYS A 352 14.59 33.38 24.18
N VAL A 353 13.31 33.13 24.44
CA VAL A 353 12.88 32.00 25.29
C VAL A 353 13.17 30.66 24.61
N ALA A 354 13.03 30.58 23.29
CA ALA A 354 13.40 29.39 22.56
C ALA A 354 14.89 29.05 22.72
N GLU A 355 15.78 30.02 22.59
CA GLU A 355 17.22 29.86 22.78
C GLU A 355 17.59 29.47 24.23
N GLU A 356 16.91 30.09 25.24
CA GLU A 356 17.04 29.69 26.64
C GLU A 356 16.69 28.22 26.87
N LEU A 357 15.58 27.73 26.30
CA LEU A 357 15.15 26.33 26.42
C LEU A 357 16.14 25.38 25.74
N ILE A 358 16.65 25.74 24.56
CA ILE A 358 17.65 24.95 23.83
C ILE A 358 18.92 24.84 24.63
N SER A 359 19.38 25.93 25.28
CA SER A 359 20.60 25.92 26.12
C SER A 359 20.51 24.94 27.31
N LEU A 360 19.28 24.61 27.76
CA LEU A 360 19.02 23.63 28.79
C LEU A 360 19.03 22.18 28.31
N CYS A 361 19.15 21.94 26.99
CA CYS A 361 19.06 20.57 26.45
C CYS A 361 20.38 19.78 26.63
N GLY A 362 21.53 20.41 26.87
CA GLY A 362 22.83 19.73 27.01
C GLY A 362 23.26 18.94 25.76
N ASP A 363 24.53 18.55 25.68
CA ASP A 363 25.11 17.80 24.57
C ASP A 363 24.77 16.29 24.55
N ASN A 364 23.72 15.87 25.23
CA ASN A 364 23.34 14.46 25.35
C ASN A 364 22.62 13.85 24.11
N ALA A 365 22.50 14.59 23.02
CA ALA A 365 21.89 14.10 21.78
C ALA A 365 22.59 12.87 21.16
N GLY A 366 23.79 12.53 21.61
CA GLY A 366 24.57 11.39 21.09
C GLY A 366 24.58 10.11 21.96
N LYS A 367 23.92 10.09 23.11
CA LYS A 367 24.00 8.95 24.05
C LYS A 367 22.71 8.15 24.24
N ALA A 368 21.59 8.57 23.66
CA ALA A 368 20.39 7.74 23.64
C ALA A 368 20.61 6.58 22.67
N ASN A 369 20.71 5.37 23.19
CA ASN A 369 20.68 4.17 22.35
C ASN A 369 19.28 4.05 21.75
N PRO A 370 19.09 4.26 20.43
CA PRO A 370 17.77 4.18 19.82
C PRO A 370 17.16 2.78 19.86
N TYR A 371 17.89 1.79 20.40
CA TYR A 371 17.50 0.39 20.47
C TYR A 371 17.51 -0.19 21.90
N ASP A 372 17.44 0.64 22.93
CA ASP A 372 17.43 0.08 24.30
C ASP A 372 16.14 -0.66 24.69
N GLY A 373 15.22 -0.82 23.74
CA GLY A 373 14.08 -1.75 23.84
C GLY A 373 13.05 -1.41 24.93
N THR A 374 13.25 -0.40 25.70
CA THR A 374 12.28 0.07 26.68
C THR A 374 11.25 0.96 25.98
N TYR A 375 10.29 0.30 25.38
CA TYR A 375 9.07 0.92 24.90
C TYR A 375 8.23 1.28 26.13
N ASN A 376 8.50 2.41 26.73
CA ASN A 376 7.67 2.93 27.80
C ASN A 376 6.43 3.56 27.16
N SER A 377 5.24 3.00 27.43
CA SER A 377 3.95 3.54 26.96
C SER A 377 3.72 4.97 27.41
N ASP A 378 4.40 5.41 28.44
CA ASP A 378 4.33 6.75 29.03
C ASP A 378 5.22 7.80 28.32
N GLU A 379 6.02 7.38 27.31
CA GLU A 379 6.95 8.23 26.56
C GLU A 379 6.53 8.46 25.10
N ARG A 380 5.31 8.04 24.73
CA ARG A 380 4.73 8.28 23.38
C ARG A 380 4.13 9.64 23.25
#